data_30390ff3ffca8d595a944d90b7f1fd84
#
_entry.id   30390ff3ffca8d595a944d90b7f1fd84
#
_cell.length_a   1.000
_cell.length_b   1.000
_cell.length_c   1.000
_cell.angle_alpha   90.00
_cell.angle_beta   90.00
_cell.angle_gamma   90.00
#
_symmetry.space_group_name_H-M   'P 1'
#
loop_
_entity.id
_entity.type
_entity.pdbx_description
1 polymer ?
#
loop_
_entity_poly.entity_id
_entity_poly.type
_entity_poly.pdbx_seq_one_letter_code
_entity_poly.pdbx_strand_id
1 'polypeptide(L)'
;MAQPAKPASAYSPLYFLASLGAGGLSVTFFMYLMFWVPHKGRPVPIFEDITAAFGSGHPLRDVAIAIAITGIAIFAFLNVKSLIWNFAALSAFKKTDGYQKLRASNAESSLLAAPLAAAMTVNALFIVGLVFVPNLWSVVEYLFPLALAAFVMIGLWGLSLMRDFLGRVLAEKSFDLDSNNSFAQLLPGFALAMVAVGLSAPAAMSTNAMTVGTALVLSGFFATVATLWIGAAQVL
;
A
#
# COMPACT_ATOMS: atom_id res chain seq x y z
N MET A 1 -7.03 -22.15 25.40
CA MET A 1 -5.57 -22.33 25.48
C MET A 1 -4.93 -21.40 24.45
N ALA A 2 -4.11 -20.43 24.87
CA ALA A 2 -3.37 -19.57 23.93
C ALA A 2 -2.33 -20.44 23.21
N GLN A 3 -2.31 -20.42 21.87
CA GLN A 3 -1.25 -21.09 21.12
C GLN A 3 0.11 -20.48 21.52
N PRO A 4 1.15 -21.31 21.73
CA PRO A 4 2.47 -20.79 22.02
C PRO A 4 2.90 -19.85 20.89
N ALA A 5 3.46 -18.69 21.25
CA ALA A 5 3.95 -17.71 20.28
C ALA A 5 4.96 -18.40 19.35
N LYS A 6 4.74 -18.32 18.03
CA LYS A 6 5.67 -18.88 17.04
C LYS A 6 7.07 -18.29 17.26
N PRO A 7 8.14 -19.09 17.22
CA PRO A 7 9.49 -18.56 17.36
C PRO A 7 9.79 -17.52 16.27
N ALA A 8 10.59 -16.50 16.57
CA ALA A 8 10.94 -15.45 15.63
C ALA A 8 11.54 -15.99 14.32
N SER A 9 12.22 -17.13 14.37
CA SER A 9 12.76 -17.84 13.20
C SER A 9 11.71 -18.40 12.25
N ALA A 10 10.45 -18.52 12.67
CA ALA A 10 9.33 -18.99 11.85
C ALA A 10 8.52 -17.85 11.20
N TYR A 11 8.97 -16.60 11.33
CA TYR A 11 8.34 -15.46 10.69
C TYR A 11 8.53 -15.48 9.16
N SER A 12 7.52 -15.02 8.43
CA SER A 12 7.58 -14.80 6.98
C SER A 12 7.23 -13.36 6.63
N PRO A 13 8.01 -12.67 5.79
CA PRO A 13 7.67 -11.33 5.30
C PRO A 13 6.33 -11.27 4.56
N LEU A 14 5.83 -12.40 4.04
CA LEU A 14 4.51 -12.49 3.41
C LEU A 14 3.35 -12.14 4.35
N TYR A 15 3.57 -12.16 5.67
CA TYR A 15 2.54 -11.69 6.62
C TYR A 15 2.19 -10.21 6.46
N PHE A 16 3.04 -9.39 5.84
CA PHE A 16 2.69 -8.03 5.44
C PHE A 16 1.49 -7.97 4.47
N LEU A 17 1.24 -9.05 3.72
CA LEU A 17 0.07 -9.11 2.82
C LEU A 17 -1.26 -9.08 3.56
N ALA A 18 -1.31 -9.45 4.84
CA ALA A 18 -2.50 -9.25 5.67
C ALA A 18 -2.80 -7.76 5.90
N SER A 19 -1.75 -6.94 6.14
CA SER A 19 -1.88 -5.48 6.21
C SER A 19 -2.31 -4.92 4.86
N LEU A 20 -1.66 -5.34 3.77
CA LEU A 20 -2.02 -4.94 2.41
C LEU A 20 -3.50 -5.22 2.11
N GLY A 21 -3.97 -6.45 2.38
CA GLY A 21 -5.36 -6.85 2.13
C GLY A 21 -6.36 -6.03 2.93
N ALA A 22 -6.09 -5.78 4.21
CA ALA A 22 -6.94 -4.92 5.04
C ALA A 22 -6.98 -3.49 4.50
N GLY A 23 -5.82 -2.90 4.13
CA GLY A 23 -5.78 -1.58 3.50
C GLY A 23 -6.57 -1.54 2.18
N GLY A 24 -6.42 -2.56 1.34
CA GLY A 24 -7.17 -2.69 0.08
C GLY A 24 -8.69 -2.75 0.29
N LEU A 25 -9.16 -3.48 1.31
CA LEU A 25 -10.58 -3.50 1.67
C LEU A 25 -11.07 -2.13 2.15
N SER A 26 -10.27 -1.38 2.92
CA SER A 26 -10.61 0.00 3.30
C SER A 26 -10.80 0.89 2.06
N VAL A 27 -9.90 0.78 1.07
CA VAL A 27 -10.02 1.48 -0.23
C VAL A 27 -11.28 1.04 -0.97
N THR A 28 -11.58 -0.25 -1.00
CA THR A 28 -12.79 -0.80 -1.68
C THR A 28 -14.07 -0.21 -1.09
N PHE A 29 -14.19 -0.16 0.24
CA PHE A 29 -15.35 0.48 0.87
C PHE A 29 -15.44 1.97 0.56
N PHE A 30 -14.32 2.67 0.46
CA PHE A 30 -14.31 4.07 0.04
C PHE A 30 -14.78 4.24 -1.42
N MET A 31 -14.40 3.32 -2.32
CA MET A 31 -14.87 3.35 -3.70
C MET A 31 -16.39 3.26 -3.81
N TYR A 32 -17.06 2.55 -2.90
CA TYR A 32 -18.53 2.55 -2.87
C TYR A 32 -19.11 3.94 -2.54
N LEU A 33 -18.47 4.71 -1.63
CA LEU A 33 -18.91 6.08 -1.35
C LEU A 33 -18.84 6.98 -2.58
N MET A 34 -17.88 6.77 -3.49
CA MET A 34 -17.78 7.52 -4.74
C MET A 34 -19.02 7.36 -5.64
N PHE A 35 -19.69 6.21 -5.58
CA PHE A 35 -20.92 5.97 -6.37
C PHE A 35 -22.17 6.47 -5.68
N TRP A 36 -22.22 6.49 -4.34
CA TRP A 36 -23.47 6.75 -3.60
C TRP A 36 -23.54 8.16 -3.01
N VAL A 37 -22.39 8.81 -2.81
CA VAL A 37 -22.31 10.15 -2.24
C VAL A 37 -22.08 11.18 -3.33
N PRO A 38 -23.04 12.11 -3.57
CA PRO A 38 -22.82 13.23 -4.49
C PRO A 38 -21.68 14.13 -4.00
N HIS A 39 -20.69 14.38 -4.86
CA HIS A 39 -19.51 15.18 -4.54
C HIS A 39 -19.14 16.13 -5.68
N LYS A 40 -20.11 16.96 -6.12
CA LYS A 40 -19.96 17.87 -7.27
C LYS A 40 -18.74 18.78 -7.12
N GLY A 41 -17.91 18.83 -8.18
CA GLY A 41 -16.73 19.70 -8.24
C GLY A 41 -15.50 19.15 -7.49
N ARG A 42 -15.56 17.94 -6.96
CA ARG A 42 -14.45 17.23 -6.35
C ARG A 42 -14.23 15.85 -6.97
N PRO A 43 -12.98 15.37 -7.04
CA PRO A 43 -12.69 14.06 -7.60
C PRO A 43 -13.14 12.90 -6.69
N VAL A 44 -13.31 13.18 -5.39
CA VAL A 44 -13.65 12.18 -4.36
C VAL A 44 -14.61 12.77 -3.32
N PRO A 45 -15.49 11.96 -2.70
CA PRO A 45 -16.32 12.40 -1.59
C PRO A 45 -15.47 12.65 -0.34
N ILE A 46 -15.84 13.68 0.40
CA ILE A 46 -15.18 14.08 1.66
C ILE A 46 -16.17 14.03 2.81
N PHE A 47 -15.70 14.25 4.03
CA PHE A 47 -16.53 14.24 5.25
C PHE A 47 -17.83 15.05 5.10
N GLU A 48 -17.75 16.24 4.54
CA GLU A 48 -18.90 17.15 4.36
C GLU A 48 -19.93 16.59 3.37
N ASP A 49 -19.47 15.96 2.28
CA ASP A 49 -20.37 15.33 1.31
C ASP A 49 -21.10 14.13 1.92
N ILE A 50 -20.34 13.33 2.67
CA ILE A 50 -20.86 12.11 3.32
C ILE A 50 -21.91 12.50 4.36
N THR A 51 -21.62 13.49 5.20
CA THR A 51 -22.57 13.95 6.22
C THR A 51 -23.81 14.62 5.62
N ALA A 52 -23.67 15.36 4.53
CA ALA A 52 -24.79 15.96 3.81
C ALA A 52 -25.66 14.91 3.10
N ALA A 53 -25.06 13.82 2.63
CA ALA A 53 -25.78 12.73 1.98
C ALA A 53 -26.53 11.84 2.96
N PHE A 54 -25.99 11.66 4.17
CA PHE A 54 -26.57 10.82 5.22
C PHE A 54 -27.84 11.49 5.80
N GLY A 55 -28.94 10.72 5.91
CA GLY A 55 -30.21 11.25 6.44
C GLY A 55 -31.01 12.10 5.45
N SER A 56 -30.63 12.19 4.17
CA SER A 56 -31.31 13.01 3.16
C SER A 56 -32.58 12.37 2.56
N GLY A 57 -33.20 11.41 3.27
CA GLY A 57 -34.47 10.79 2.89
C GLY A 57 -34.38 9.57 1.97
N HIS A 58 -33.19 8.97 1.85
CA HIS A 58 -32.97 7.75 1.06
C HIS A 58 -32.45 6.60 1.95
N PRO A 59 -33.30 5.82 2.65
CA PRO A 59 -32.88 4.84 3.65
C PRO A 59 -31.87 3.80 3.15
N LEU A 60 -32.03 3.31 1.92
CA LEU A 60 -31.07 2.33 1.35
C LEU A 60 -29.67 2.93 1.17
N ARG A 61 -29.60 4.21 0.77
CA ARG A 61 -28.31 4.91 0.65
C ARG A 61 -27.68 5.13 2.01
N ASP A 62 -28.46 5.50 3.03
CA ASP A 62 -27.97 5.70 4.39
C ASP A 62 -27.39 4.41 4.97
N VAL A 63 -28.07 3.27 4.76
CA VAL A 63 -27.52 1.94 5.14
C VAL A 63 -26.23 1.63 4.39
N ALA A 64 -26.18 1.89 3.09
CA ALA A 64 -24.99 1.67 2.28
C ALA A 64 -23.80 2.54 2.73
N ILE A 65 -24.04 3.83 3.02
CA ILE A 65 -23.02 4.74 3.57
C ILE A 65 -22.56 4.24 4.94
N ALA A 66 -23.45 3.84 5.84
CA ALA A 66 -23.11 3.32 7.15
C ALA A 66 -22.23 2.07 7.07
N ILE A 67 -22.56 1.12 6.18
CA ILE A 67 -21.75 -0.08 5.93
C ILE A 67 -20.36 0.32 5.41
N ALA A 68 -20.29 1.24 4.46
CA ALA A 68 -19.03 1.68 3.87
C ALA A 68 -18.11 2.35 4.91
N ILE A 69 -18.65 3.29 5.71
CA ILE A 69 -17.89 3.97 6.77
C ILE A 69 -17.39 2.96 7.82
N THR A 70 -18.26 2.04 8.24
CA THR A 70 -17.89 0.99 9.21
C THR A 70 -16.79 0.09 8.65
N GLY A 71 -16.90 -0.31 7.38
CA GLY A 71 -15.88 -1.09 6.68
C GLY A 71 -14.55 -0.36 6.61
N ILE A 72 -14.55 0.93 6.23
CA ILE A 72 -13.34 1.76 6.21
C ILE A 72 -12.67 1.77 7.58
N ALA A 73 -13.42 2.05 8.64
CA ALA A 73 -12.88 2.13 10.01
C ALA A 73 -12.25 0.81 10.46
N ILE A 74 -12.97 -0.31 10.30
CA ILE A 74 -12.51 -1.64 10.72
C ILE A 74 -11.23 -2.01 9.94
N PHE A 75 -11.28 -1.92 8.61
CA PHE A 75 -10.17 -2.40 7.79
C PHE A 75 -8.95 -1.47 7.80
N ALA A 76 -9.12 -0.17 7.97
CA ALA A 76 -8.02 0.75 8.21
C ALA A 76 -7.34 0.47 9.57
N PHE A 77 -8.13 0.19 10.61
CA PHE A 77 -7.58 -0.22 11.92
C PHE A 77 -6.79 -1.53 11.81
N LEU A 78 -7.34 -2.55 11.14
CA LEU A 78 -6.66 -3.83 10.92
C LEU A 78 -5.38 -3.68 10.08
N ASN A 79 -5.40 -2.80 9.07
CA ASN A 79 -4.23 -2.48 8.26
C ASN A 79 -3.09 -1.94 9.12
N VAL A 80 -3.34 -0.87 9.90
CA VAL A 80 -2.32 -0.23 10.74
C VAL A 80 -1.83 -1.19 11.83
N LYS A 81 -2.75 -1.89 12.52
CA LYS A 81 -2.41 -2.88 13.55
C LYS A 81 -1.50 -3.98 13.00
N SER A 82 -1.87 -4.54 11.83
CA SER A 82 -1.09 -5.59 11.18
C SER A 82 0.27 -5.07 10.71
N LEU A 83 0.33 -3.84 10.18
CA LEU A 83 1.57 -3.22 9.73
C LEU A 83 2.57 -3.07 10.90
N ILE A 84 2.11 -2.50 12.02
CA ILE A 84 2.95 -2.29 13.21
C ILE A 84 3.47 -3.62 13.74
N TRP A 85 2.58 -4.61 13.85
CA TRP A 85 2.97 -5.95 14.29
C TRP A 85 4.03 -6.56 13.37
N ASN A 86 3.84 -6.45 12.05
CA ASN A 86 4.78 -6.99 11.07
C ASN A 86 6.14 -6.31 11.12
N PHE A 87 6.22 -4.99 11.31
CA PHE A 87 7.51 -4.32 11.48
C PHE A 87 8.25 -4.77 12.73
N ALA A 88 7.54 -4.94 13.84
CA ALA A 88 8.13 -5.47 15.07
C ALA A 88 8.64 -6.92 14.87
N ALA A 89 7.82 -7.78 14.25
CA ALA A 89 8.16 -9.16 13.97
C ALA A 89 9.34 -9.28 12.97
N LEU A 90 9.35 -8.48 11.91
CA LEU A 90 10.46 -8.42 10.95
C LEU A 90 11.75 -7.96 11.62
N SER A 91 11.68 -6.98 12.52
CA SER A 91 12.85 -6.52 13.28
C SER A 91 13.45 -7.64 14.16
N ALA A 92 12.60 -8.44 14.80
CA ALA A 92 13.05 -9.62 15.55
C ALA A 92 13.62 -10.71 14.63
N PHE A 93 12.96 -10.97 13.49
CA PHE A 93 13.37 -11.96 12.50
C PHE A 93 14.74 -11.64 11.89
N LYS A 94 15.04 -10.38 11.63
CA LYS A 94 16.34 -9.93 11.09
C LYS A 94 17.54 -10.36 11.94
N LYS A 95 17.33 -10.69 13.22
CA LYS A 95 18.37 -11.14 14.16
C LYS A 95 18.55 -12.66 14.17
N THR A 96 17.85 -13.42 13.33
CA THR A 96 17.87 -14.88 13.31
C THR A 96 18.58 -15.42 12.08
N ASP A 97 19.08 -16.68 12.17
CA ASP A 97 19.62 -17.39 11.00
C ASP A 97 18.59 -17.59 9.89
N GLY A 98 17.30 -17.61 10.25
CA GLY A 98 16.21 -17.68 9.29
C GLY A 98 16.20 -16.51 8.31
N TYR A 99 16.55 -15.31 8.75
CA TYR A 99 16.68 -14.15 7.89
C TYR A 99 17.85 -14.28 6.89
N GLN A 100 18.99 -14.80 7.33
CA GLN A 100 20.13 -15.03 6.45
C GLN A 100 19.80 -16.08 5.36
N LYS A 101 19.11 -17.16 5.75
CA LYS A 101 18.63 -18.18 4.80
C LYS A 101 17.64 -17.60 3.80
N LEU A 102 16.70 -16.75 4.25
CA LEU A 102 15.76 -16.08 3.37
C LEU A 102 16.49 -15.19 2.36
N ARG A 103 17.47 -14.41 2.83
CA ARG A 103 18.27 -13.51 1.98
C ARG A 103 19.10 -14.26 0.94
N ALA A 104 19.46 -15.50 1.18
CA ALA A 104 20.25 -16.35 0.27
C ALA A 104 19.35 -17.23 -0.66
N SER A 105 18.06 -16.99 -0.73
CA SER A 105 17.12 -17.81 -1.52
C SER A 105 16.21 -16.95 -2.41
N ASN A 106 15.48 -17.62 -3.33
CA ASN A 106 14.45 -16.97 -4.16
C ASN A 106 13.38 -16.24 -3.33
N ALA A 107 13.14 -16.69 -2.08
CA ALA A 107 12.15 -16.10 -1.18
C ALA A 107 12.52 -14.70 -0.67
N GLU A 108 13.73 -14.19 -0.96
CA GLU A 108 14.12 -12.82 -0.62
C GLU A 108 13.19 -11.77 -1.21
N SER A 109 12.65 -12.01 -2.42
CA SER A 109 11.66 -11.15 -3.06
C SER A 109 10.45 -10.87 -2.16
N SER A 110 10.12 -11.77 -1.21
CA SER A 110 9.06 -11.59 -0.23
C SER A 110 9.26 -10.38 0.71
N LEU A 111 10.50 -9.90 0.87
CA LEU A 111 10.79 -8.68 1.66
C LEU A 111 10.10 -7.44 1.08
N LEU A 112 9.79 -7.45 -0.21
CA LEU A 112 9.07 -6.34 -0.86
C LEU A 112 7.59 -6.27 -0.50
N ALA A 113 7.06 -7.26 0.20
CA ALA A 113 5.74 -7.16 0.83
C ALA A 113 5.69 -6.03 1.89
N ALA A 114 6.83 -5.69 2.51
CA ALA A 114 6.89 -4.62 3.51
C ALA A 114 6.70 -3.21 2.91
N PRO A 115 7.48 -2.76 1.90
CA PRO A 115 7.19 -1.48 1.24
C PRO A 115 5.83 -1.46 0.53
N LEU A 116 5.37 -2.58 -0.03
CA LEU A 116 4.03 -2.70 -0.62
C LEU A 116 2.93 -2.40 0.42
N ALA A 117 3.00 -3.03 1.59
CA ALA A 117 2.04 -2.79 2.68
C ALA A 117 2.14 -1.37 3.25
N ALA A 118 3.36 -0.81 3.36
CA ALA A 118 3.57 0.57 3.79
C ALA A 118 2.92 1.57 2.83
N ALA A 119 3.10 1.41 1.51
CA ALA A 119 2.48 2.26 0.50
C ALA A 119 0.93 2.18 0.56
N MET A 120 0.38 0.96 0.70
CA MET A 120 -1.07 0.79 0.89
C MET A 120 -1.57 1.48 2.16
N THR A 121 -0.80 1.45 3.25
CA THR A 121 -1.19 2.12 4.49
C THR A 121 -1.25 3.63 4.33
N VAL A 122 -0.32 4.24 3.58
CA VAL A 122 -0.40 5.69 3.25
C VAL A 122 -1.71 6.00 2.51
N ASN A 123 -2.08 5.18 1.51
CA ASN A 123 -3.34 5.33 0.79
C ASN A 123 -4.55 5.18 1.72
N ALA A 124 -4.57 4.16 2.59
CA ALA A 124 -5.65 3.93 3.54
C ALA A 124 -5.79 5.08 4.55
N LEU A 125 -4.69 5.63 5.05
CA LEU A 125 -4.71 6.78 5.98
C LEU A 125 -5.21 8.05 5.31
N PHE A 126 -4.91 8.27 4.04
CA PHE A 126 -5.48 9.37 3.27
C PHE A 126 -7.01 9.27 3.18
N ILE A 127 -7.53 8.06 2.91
CA ILE A 127 -8.97 7.79 2.90
C ILE A 127 -9.60 8.03 4.28
N VAL A 128 -8.96 7.56 5.35
CA VAL A 128 -9.41 7.82 6.72
C VAL A 128 -9.52 9.32 6.98
N GLY A 129 -8.52 10.09 6.53
CA GLY A 129 -8.56 11.55 6.61
C GLY A 129 -9.77 12.14 5.89
N LEU A 130 -9.99 11.77 4.63
CA LEU A 130 -11.12 12.29 3.82
C LEU A 130 -12.49 11.97 4.43
N VAL A 131 -12.64 10.77 5.01
CA VAL A 131 -13.93 10.27 5.51
C VAL A 131 -14.24 10.74 6.93
N PHE A 132 -13.23 10.88 7.80
CA PHE A 132 -13.45 11.11 9.23
C PHE A 132 -12.97 12.46 9.75
N VAL A 133 -12.21 13.25 8.95
CA VAL A 133 -11.68 14.53 9.41
C VAL A 133 -12.42 15.67 8.72
N PRO A 134 -13.20 16.47 9.51
CA PRO A 134 -13.87 17.65 9.00
C PRO A 134 -12.87 18.65 8.42
N ASN A 135 -13.25 19.33 7.34
CA ASN A 135 -12.46 20.39 6.70
C ASN A 135 -11.06 19.97 6.21
N LEU A 136 -10.76 18.66 6.13
CA LEU A 136 -9.45 18.21 5.65
C LEU A 136 -9.17 18.72 4.23
N TRP A 137 -10.19 18.79 3.39
CA TRP A 137 -10.04 19.21 2.00
C TRP A 137 -9.50 20.65 1.87
N SER A 138 -9.79 21.52 2.82
CA SER A 138 -9.29 22.90 2.82
C SER A 138 -7.77 23.00 2.99
N VAL A 139 -7.15 21.98 3.56
CA VAL A 139 -5.70 21.91 3.83
C VAL A 139 -4.99 20.80 3.03
N VAL A 140 -5.71 20.09 2.16
CA VAL A 140 -5.18 18.92 1.43
C VAL A 140 -3.95 19.25 0.59
N GLU A 141 -3.85 20.46 0.04
CA GLU A 141 -2.70 20.91 -0.75
C GLU A 141 -1.39 20.88 0.06
N TYR A 142 -1.43 21.09 1.38
CA TYR A 142 -0.25 20.95 2.26
C TYR A 142 0.09 19.51 2.58
N LEU A 143 -0.87 18.58 2.44
CA LEU A 143 -0.66 17.16 2.67
C LEU A 143 -0.05 16.46 1.44
N PHE A 144 -0.26 16.95 0.23
CA PHE A 144 0.28 16.35 -0.97
C PHE A 144 1.81 16.28 -1.01
N PRO A 145 2.58 17.35 -0.69
CA PRO A 145 4.03 17.24 -0.60
C PRO A 145 4.51 16.21 0.42
N LEU A 146 3.82 16.08 1.56
CA LEU A 146 4.12 15.07 2.57
C LEU A 146 3.86 13.65 2.06
N ALA A 147 2.74 13.45 1.36
CA ALA A 147 2.42 12.17 0.72
C ALA A 147 3.45 11.82 -0.37
N LEU A 148 3.84 12.79 -1.22
CA LEU A 148 4.89 12.61 -2.22
C LEU A 148 6.20 12.15 -1.56
N ALA A 149 6.64 12.83 -0.49
CA ALA A 149 7.85 12.46 0.25
C ALA A 149 7.75 11.03 0.81
N ALA A 150 6.62 10.67 1.42
CA ALA A 150 6.39 9.34 1.96
C ALA A 150 6.47 8.26 0.86
N PHE A 151 5.79 8.44 -0.27
CA PHE A 151 5.84 7.49 -1.39
C PHE A 151 7.21 7.39 -2.03
N VAL A 152 7.93 8.50 -2.18
CA VAL A 152 9.32 8.48 -2.67
C VAL A 152 10.22 7.70 -1.73
N MET A 153 10.15 7.92 -0.43
CA MET A 153 10.92 7.15 0.56
C MET A 153 10.62 5.65 0.50
N ILE A 154 9.33 5.28 0.41
CA ILE A 154 8.90 3.88 0.28
C ILE A 154 9.38 3.29 -1.06
N GLY A 155 9.28 4.05 -2.14
CA GLY A 155 9.75 3.64 -3.47
C GLY A 155 11.26 3.40 -3.50
N LEU A 156 12.06 4.31 -2.93
CA LEU A 156 13.51 4.16 -2.81
C LEU A 156 13.89 2.96 -1.94
N TRP A 157 13.14 2.70 -0.86
CA TRP A 157 13.31 1.49 -0.06
C TRP A 157 13.02 0.23 -0.89
N GLY A 158 11.90 0.20 -1.65
CA GLY A 158 11.58 -0.90 -2.57
C GLY A 158 12.67 -1.13 -3.61
N LEU A 159 13.15 -0.06 -4.26
CA LEU A 159 14.25 -0.13 -5.23
C LEU A 159 15.55 -0.64 -4.61
N SER A 160 15.86 -0.27 -3.36
CA SER A 160 17.03 -0.78 -2.65
C SER A 160 16.95 -2.30 -2.43
N LEU A 161 15.79 -2.81 -2.00
CA LEU A 161 15.58 -4.26 -1.86
C LEU A 161 15.66 -4.99 -3.19
N MET A 162 15.09 -4.41 -4.26
CA MET A 162 15.20 -4.97 -5.62
C MET A 162 16.65 -5.01 -6.10
N ARG A 163 17.41 -3.94 -5.90
CA ARG A 163 18.84 -3.90 -6.25
C ARG A 163 19.62 -4.99 -5.55
N ASP A 164 19.39 -5.18 -4.25
CA ASP A 164 20.08 -6.20 -3.46
C ASP A 164 19.74 -7.61 -3.95
N PHE A 165 18.46 -7.88 -4.25
CA PHE A 165 18.00 -9.14 -4.82
C PHE A 165 18.62 -9.41 -6.19
N LEU A 166 18.54 -8.45 -7.13
CA LEU A 166 19.11 -8.58 -8.46
C LEU A 166 20.63 -8.73 -8.42
N GLY A 167 21.30 -7.98 -7.55
CA GLY A 167 22.76 -8.06 -7.38
C GLY A 167 23.19 -9.49 -7.05
N ARG A 168 22.48 -10.17 -6.16
CA ARG A 168 22.77 -11.57 -5.84
C ARG A 168 22.43 -12.53 -6.97
N VAL A 169 21.23 -12.39 -7.55
CA VAL A 169 20.82 -13.25 -8.66
C VAL A 169 21.81 -13.21 -9.81
N LEU A 170 22.28 -12.01 -10.17
CA LEU A 170 23.19 -11.83 -11.31
C LEU A 170 24.66 -12.17 -10.96
N ALA A 171 25.13 -11.80 -9.77
CA ALA A 171 26.54 -12.01 -9.39
C ALA A 171 26.82 -13.43 -8.92
N GLU A 172 25.90 -14.02 -8.14
CA GLU A 172 26.09 -15.32 -7.50
C GLU A 172 25.40 -16.47 -8.26
N LYS A 173 24.61 -16.17 -9.30
CA LYS A 173 23.77 -17.12 -10.03
C LYS A 173 22.93 -17.98 -9.07
N SER A 174 22.47 -17.36 -7.98
CA SER A 174 21.83 -18.03 -6.86
C SER A 174 20.33 -18.27 -7.08
N PHE A 175 19.76 -17.84 -8.23
CA PHE A 175 18.34 -18.04 -8.54
C PHE A 175 18.11 -19.46 -9.03
N ASP A 176 17.30 -20.21 -8.29
CA ASP A 176 16.92 -21.59 -8.62
C ASP A 176 15.58 -21.58 -9.37
N LEU A 177 15.65 -21.80 -10.68
CA LEU A 177 14.46 -21.84 -11.55
C LEU A 177 13.56 -23.03 -11.23
N ASP A 178 14.13 -24.19 -10.87
CA ASP A 178 13.38 -25.43 -10.63
C ASP A 178 12.55 -25.33 -9.34
N SER A 179 13.03 -24.56 -8.37
CA SER A 179 12.31 -24.31 -7.11
C SER A 179 11.43 -23.06 -7.13
N ASN A 180 11.40 -22.31 -8.25
CA ASN A 180 10.63 -21.06 -8.37
C ASN A 180 9.16 -21.35 -8.73
N ASN A 181 8.37 -21.78 -7.76
CA ASN A 181 6.94 -22.05 -7.91
C ASN A 181 6.05 -21.06 -7.12
N SER A 182 6.55 -19.86 -6.87
CA SER A 182 5.87 -18.86 -6.05
C SER A 182 5.66 -17.54 -6.80
N PHE A 183 4.47 -16.98 -6.71
CA PHE A 183 4.16 -15.61 -7.18
C PHE A 183 4.87 -14.49 -6.38
N ALA A 184 5.70 -14.83 -5.39
CA ALA A 184 6.46 -13.83 -4.63
C ALA A 184 7.40 -13.01 -5.52
N GLN A 185 7.80 -13.52 -6.68
CA GLN A 185 8.62 -12.79 -7.66
C GLN A 185 7.89 -11.59 -8.29
N LEU A 186 6.57 -11.51 -8.18
CA LEU A 186 5.78 -10.36 -8.62
C LEU A 186 5.74 -9.23 -7.58
N LEU A 187 6.05 -9.51 -6.32
CA LEU A 187 5.97 -8.51 -5.23
C LEU A 187 6.79 -7.25 -5.47
N PRO A 188 8.02 -7.30 -6.05
CA PRO A 188 8.75 -6.09 -6.40
C PRO A 188 7.98 -5.17 -7.34
N GLY A 189 7.40 -5.75 -8.40
CA GLY A 189 6.57 -4.99 -9.34
C GLY A 189 5.33 -4.40 -8.67
N PHE A 190 4.63 -5.19 -7.86
CA PHE A 190 3.44 -4.70 -7.12
C PHE A 190 3.78 -3.61 -6.10
N ALA A 191 4.94 -3.69 -5.43
CA ALA A 191 5.36 -2.65 -4.50
C ALA A 191 5.58 -1.30 -5.21
N LEU A 192 6.26 -1.31 -6.35
CA LEU A 192 6.49 -0.10 -7.14
C LEU A 192 5.22 0.39 -7.83
N ALA A 193 4.35 -0.51 -8.30
CA ALA A 193 3.05 -0.14 -8.84
C ALA A 193 2.17 0.56 -7.79
N MET A 194 2.18 0.08 -6.54
CA MET A 194 1.45 0.72 -5.43
C MET A 194 1.99 2.11 -5.12
N VAL A 195 3.31 2.31 -5.17
CA VAL A 195 3.93 3.64 -5.04
C VAL A 195 3.49 4.55 -6.20
N ALA A 196 3.48 4.05 -7.44
CA ALA A 196 3.02 4.81 -8.59
C ALA A 196 1.55 5.25 -8.46
N VAL A 197 0.68 4.33 -8.01
CA VAL A 197 -0.74 4.64 -7.75
C VAL A 197 -0.87 5.69 -6.65
N GLY A 198 -0.13 5.57 -5.55
CA GLY A 198 -0.16 6.58 -4.49
C GLY A 198 0.30 7.97 -4.96
N LEU A 199 1.33 8.02 -5.80
CA LEU A 199 1.81 9.27 -6.42
C LEU A 199 0.84 9.85 -7.45
N SER A 200 0.00 9.03 -8.10
CA SER A 200 -1.00 9.52 -9.06
C SER A 200 -2.13 10.31 -8.40
N ALA A 201 -2.41 10.09 -7.12
CA ALA A 201 -3.47 10.79 -6.41
C ALA A 201 -3.21 12.31 -6.29
N PRO A 202 -2.05 12.80 -5.83
CA PRO A 202 -1.72 14.23 -5.90
C PRO A 202 -1.71 14.79 -7.32
N ALA A 203 -1.30 13.99 -8.32
CA ALA A 203 -1.32 14.39 -9.72
C ALA A 203 -2.75 14.68 -10.23
N ALA A 204 -3.74 13.92 -9.76
CA ALA A 204 -5.14 14.05 -10.15
C ALA A 204 -5.91 15.08 -9.31
N MET A 205 -5.47 15.37 -8.10
CA MET A 205 -6.26 16.11 -7.10
C MET A 205 -5.69 17.49 -6.75
N SER A 206 -4.38 17.73 -6.94
CA SER A 206 -3.75 19.02 -6.60
C SER A 206 -4.07 20.08 -7.66
N THR A 207 -4.21 21.31 -7.21
CA THR A 207 -4.30 22.50 -8.08
C THR A 207 -2.94 23.16 -8.30
N ASN A 208 -1.91 22.74 -7.57
CA ASN A 208 -0.55 23.26 -7.70
C ASN A 208 0.20 22.55 -8.84
N ALA A 209 0.54 23.30 -9.89
CA ALA A 209 1.22 22.77 -11.06
C ALA A 209 2.55 22.06 -10.78
N MET A 210 3.32 22.52 -9.76
CA MET A 210 4.58 21.88 -9.36
C MET A 210 4.31 20.52 -8.71
N THR A 211 3.32 20.43 -7.81
CA THR A 211 2.88 19.19 -7.19
C THR A 211 2.40 18.19 -8.25
N VAL A 212 1.54 18.63 -9.17
CA VAL A 212 1.03 17.82 -10.28
C VAL A 212 2.18 17.30 -11.14
N GLY A 213 3.06 18.18 -11.61
CA GLY A 213 4.19 17.81 -12.48
C GLY A 213 5.14 16.81 -11.82
N THR A 214 5.52 17.08 -10.56
CA THR A 214 6.38 16.18 -9.79
C THR A 214 5.72 14.81 -9.57
N ALA A 215 4.45 14.81 -9.20
CA ALA A 215 3.67 13.60 -8.98
C ALA A 215 3.56 12.75 -10.27
N LEU A 216 3.28 13.36 -11.41
CA LEU A 216 3.20 12.68 -12.71
C LEU A 216 4.52 12.03 -13.10
N VAL A 217 5.63 12.78 -13.02
CA VAL A 217 6.96 12.27 -13.39
C VAL A 217 7.35 11.09 -12.51
N LEU A 218 7.18 11.22 -11.19
CA LEU A 218 7.52 10.16 -10.24
C LEU A 218 6.59 8.93 -10.39
N SER A 219 5.29 9.16 -10.55
CA SER A 219 4.33 8.07 -10.81
C SER A 219 4.68 7.33 -12.09
N GLY A 220 4.96 8.05 -13.19
CA GLY A 220 5.39 7.46 -14.46
C GLY A 220 6.68 6.65 -14.34
N PHE A 221 7.66 7.15 -13.59
CA PHE A 221 8.91 6.43 -13.34
C PHE A 221 8.64 5.09 -12.63
N PHE A 222 7.96 5.11 -11.48
CA PHE A 222 7.70 3.89 -10.71
C PHE A 222 6.78 2.92 -11.47
N ALA A 223 5.80 3.42 -12.23
CA ALA A 223 4.93 2.59 -13.06
C ALA A 223 5.73 1.87 -14.16
N THR A 224 6.65 2.57 -14.81
CA THR A 224 7.52 1.99 -15.85
C THR A 224 8.41 0.89 -15.28
N VAL A 225 9.09 1.16 -14.15
CA VAL A 225 9.94 0.15 -13.50
C VAL A 225 9.12 -1.06 -13.03
N ALA A 226 7.93 -0.83 -12.47
CA ALA A 226 7.00 -1.90 -12.07
C ALA A 226 6.60 -2.78 -13.25
N THR A 227 6.23 -2.18 -14.39
CA THR A 227 5.82 -2.91 -15.59
C THR A 227 6.96 -3.75 -16.16
N LEU A 228 8.16 -3.18 -16.24
CA LEU A 228 9.35 -3.91 -16.71
C LEU A 228 9.66 -5.10 -15.79
N TRP A 229 9.55 -4.91 -14.46
CA TRP A 229 9.76 -6.00 -13.52
C TRP A 229 8.72 -7.11 -13.65
N ILE A 230 7.44 -6.75 -13.71
CA ILE A 230 6.35 -7.74 -13.85
C ILE A 230 6.54 -8.54 -15.14
N GLY A 231 6.89 -7.87 -16.25
CA GLY A 231 7.21 -8.55 -17.51
C GLY A 231 8.38 -9.52 -17.38
N ALA A 232 9.48 -9.11 -16.73
CA ALA A 232 10.64 -9.96 -16.49
C ALA A 232 10.30 -11.15 -15.58
N ALA A 233 9.56 -10.92 -14.50
CA ALA A 233 9.19 -11.95 -13.52
C ALA A 233 8.25 -13.03 -14.07
N GLN A 234 7.55 -12.78 -15.18
CA GLN A 234 6.71 -13.78 -15.84
C GLN A 234 7.50 -14.78 -16.71
N VAL A 235 8.76 -14.47 -16.99
CA VAL A 235 9.63 -15.32 -17.80
C VAL A 235 10.53 -16.19 -16.91
N LEU A 236 10.64 -15.84 -15.64
CA LEU A 236 11.40 -16.58 -14.62
C LEU A 236 10.53 -17.66 -13.96
#